data_03888ddb33ee469f7ac06755ca1371da
#
_entry.id   03888ddb33ee469f7ac06755ca1371da
#
_cell.length_a   1.000
_cell.length_b   1.000
_cell.length_c   1.000
_cell.angle_alpha   90.00
_cell.angle_beta   90.00
_cell.angle_gamma   90.00
#
_symmetry.space_group_name_H-M   'P 1'
#
loop_
_entity.id
_entity.type
_entity.pdbx_description
1 polymer ?
#
loop_
_entity_poly.entity_id
_entity_poly.type
_entity_poly.pdbx_seq_one_letter_code
_entity_poly.pdbx_strand_id
1 'polypeptide(L)'
;MNLSEVQESVRYFIDNYEKIGVSVYAILKDRGSTDPVKVDIESDALKGLKKLFIQSIKECVFDNEDLTVLNLSSSDERLNALYIYDLERPDELNTLQTVIANDELPLLNLTQHDLSSIKALLIELGNDENQIVLYKTLAQVNVFKRSGLFLKKSKSRLEKIDDEFLRISSGFQMLQVNNTLLVVDLQTIEKNFGFHDVIKKEAAVGVEALKSMNLVQNHEV
;
A
#
# COMPACT_ATOMS: atom_id res chain seq x y z
N MET A 1 -18.50 6.42 -4.22
CA MET A 1 -18.18 4.99 -4.49
C MET A 1 -18.73 4.17 -3.33
N ASN A 2 -19.46 3.12 -3.62
CA ASN A 2 -20.01 2.18 -2.63
C ASN A 2 -19.27 0.83 -2.71
N LEU A 3 -19.60 -0.12 -1.82
CA LEU A 3 -18.93 -1.44 -1.79
C LEU A 3 -19.02 -2.18 -3.12
N SER A 4 -20.21 -2.19 -3.74
CA SER A 4 -20.41 -2.88 -5.02
C SER A 4 -19.54 -2.30 -6.15
N GLU A 5 -19.36 -0.97 -6.19
CA GLU A 5 -18.49 -0.30 -7.16
C GLU A 5 -17.01 -0.63 -6.91
N VAL A 6 -16.60 -0.73 -5.63
CA VAL A 6 -15.25 -1.15 -5.28
C VAL A 6 -15.00 -2.60 -5.70
N GLN A 7 -15.93 -3.50 -5.38
CA GLN A 7 -15.83 -4.91 -5.73
C GLN A 7 -15.78 -5.11 -7.26
N GLU A 8 -16.59 -4.35 -8.01
CA GLU A 8 -16.57 -4.41 -9.47
C GLU A 8 -15.23 -3.92 -10.05
N SER A 9 -14.64 -2.88 -9.44
CA SER A 9 -13.35 -2.34 -9.88
C SER A 9 -12.19 -3.33 -9.75
N VAL A 10 -12.26 -4.26 -8.80
CA VAL A 10 -11.23 -5.31 -8.59
C VAL A 10 -11.57 -6.65 -9.24
N ARG A 11 -12.81 -6.86 -9.66
CA ARG A 11 -13.30 -8.09 -10.28
C ARG A 11 -12.45 -8.51 -11.48
N TYR A 12 -12.14 -7.55 -12.35
CA TYR A 12 -11.36 -7.81 -13.56
C TYR A 12 -10.05 -8.57 -13.25
N PHE A 13 -9.34 -8.18 -12.19
CA PHE A 13 -8.04 -8.75 -11.81
C PHE A 13 -8.16 -10.17 -11.25
N ILE A 14 -9.28 -10.46 -10.59
CA ILE A 14 -9.59 -11.80 -10.07
C ILE A 14 -9.95 -12.74 -11.21
N ASP A 15 -10.85 -12.30 -12.10
CA ASP A 15 -11.39 -13.12 -13.21
C ASP A 15 -10.35 -13.34 -14.32
N ASN A 16 -9.42 -12.40 -14.52
CA ASN A 16 -8.38 -12.47 -15.53
C ASN A 16 -6.99 -12.81 -14.97
N TYR A 17 -6.92 -13.52 -13.85
CA TYR A 17 -5.68 -13.88 -13.16
C TYR A 17 -4.55 -14.35 -14.09
N GLU A 18 -4.86 -15.20 -15.07
CA GLU A 18 -3.86 -15.75 -16.00
C GLU A 18 -3.32 -14.71 -17.00
N LYS A 19 -4.10 -13.67 -17.32
CA LYS A 19 -3.79 -12.68 -18.35
C LYS A 19 -3.05 -11.45 -17.80
N ILE A 20 -3.08 -11.23 -16.50
CA ILE A 20 -2.42 -10.09 -15.87
C ILE A 20 -0.97 -10.40 -15.50
N GLY A 21 -0.12 -9.39 -15.58
CA GLY A 21 1.25 -9.40 -15.07
C GLY A 21 1.34 -8.96 -13.62
N VAL A 22 2.57 -9.00 -13.10
CA VAL A 22 2.94 -8.39 -11.84
C VAL A 22 4.30 -7.74 -11.96
N SER A 23 4.41 -6.50 -11.48
CA SER A 23 5.66 -5.77 -11.33
C SER A 23 5.79 -5.30 -9.89
N VAL A 24 7.02 -5.18 -9.41
CA VAL A 24 7.31 -4.73 -8.04
C VAL A 24 8.27 -3.56 -8.10
N TYR A 25 7.95 -2.53 -7.33
CA TYR A 25 8.78 -1.35 -7.19
C TYR A 25 9.04 -1.09 -5.71
N ALA A 26 10.19 -0.47 -5.41
CA ALA A 26 10.58 -0.12 -4.06
C ALA A 26 10.62 1.40 -3.87
N ILE A 27 10.13 1.86 -2.72
CA ILE A 27 10.37 3.21 -2.21
C ILE A 27 11.50 3.10 -1.18
N LEU A 28 12.56 3.88 -1.36
CA LEU A 28 13.75 3.86 -0.50
C LEU A 28 13.66 4.94 0.59
N LYS A 29 14.22 4.65 1.78
CA LYS A 29 14.17 5.52 2.97
C LYS A 29 14.96 6.82 2.81
N ASP A 30 16.14 6.76 2.17
CA ASP A 30 17.17 7.80 2.27
C ASP A 30 17.44 8.55 0.96
N ARG A 31 16.57 8.41 -0.02
CA ARG A 31 16.64 9.24 -1.21
C ARG A 31 15.80 10.49 -0.96
N GLY A 32 16.33 11.66 -1.07
CA GLY A 32 15.57 12.92 -1.06
C GLY A 32 14.49 13.00 -2.16
N SER A 33 14.21 11.90 -2.85
CA SER A 33 13.19 11.64 -3.84
C SER A 33 12.31 10.48 -3.37
N THR A 34 11.02 10.62 -3.53
CA THR A 34 9.99 9.58 -3.33
C THR A 34 9.80 8.70 -4.57
N ASP A 35 10.61 8.90 -5.63
CA ASP A 35 10.47 8.18 -6.88
C ASP A 35 10.72 6.68 -6.68
N PRO A 36 9.80 5.82 -7.15
CA PRO A 36 9.96 4.39 -7.03
C PRO A 36 11.04 3.87 -7.97
N VAL A 37 11.65 2.75 -7.60
CA VAL A 37 12.62 2.01 -8.42
C VAL A 37 12.11 0.60 -8.65
N LYS A 38 12.24 0.08 -9.86
CA LYS A 38 11.78 -1.27 -10.22
C LYS A 38 12.66 -2.32 -9.54
N VAL A 39 12.05 -3.34 -8.96
CA VAL A 39 12.75 -4.46 -8.33
C VAL A 39 12.83 -5.62 -9.33
N ASP A 40 14.04 -6.09 -9.60
CA ASP A 40 14.24 -7.31 -10.39
C ASP A 40 13.93 -8.53 -9.52
N ILE A 41 12.93 -9.29 -9.94
CA ILE A 41 12.45 -10.47 -9.20
C ILE A 41 12.31 -11.63 -10.18
N GLU A 42 12.81 -12.79 -9.78
CA GLU A 42 12.70 -14.02 -10.55
C GLU A 42 11.25 -14.37 -10.89
N SER A 43 11.03 -14.90 -12.10
CA SER A 43 9.69 -15.18 -12.65
C SER A 43 8.81 -16.05 -11.75
N ASP A 44 9.36 -17.07 -11.08
CA ASP A 44 8.57 -17.93 -10.20
C ASP A 44 8.18 -17.22 -8.89
N ALA A 45 9.04 -16.34 -8.37
CA ALA A 45 8.71 -15.49 -7.23
C ALA A 45 7.63 -14.46 -7.61
N LEU A 46 7.69 -13.88 -8.80
CA LEU A 46 6.63 -13.00 -9.32
C LEU A 46 5.28 -13.72 -9.41
N LYS A 47 5.23 -14.95 -9.92
CA LYS A 47 4.01 -15.77 -9.93
C LYS A 47 3.45 -15.99 -8.51
N GLY A 48 4.37 -16.26 -7.56
CA GLY A 48 4.01 -16.39 -6.14
C GLY A 48 3.42 -15.11 -5.56
N LEU A 49 4.02 -13.96 -5.84
CA LEU A 49 3.51 -12.64 -5.43
C LEU A 49 2.15 -12.32 -6.05
N LYS A 50 1.98 -12.58 -7.36
CA LYS A 50 0.69 -12.41 -8.04
C LYS A 50 -0.41 -13.20 -7.32
N LYS A 51 -0.18 -14.49 -7.07
CA LYS A 51 -1.13 -15.34 -6.35
C LYS A 51 -1.43 -14.80 -4.95
N LEU A 52 -0.40 -14.40 -4.21
CA LEU A 52 -0.51 -13.89 -2.85
C LEU A 52 -1.41 -12.64 -2.79
N PHE A 53 -1.17 -11.67 -3.66
CA PHE A 53 -1.89 -10.39 -3.61
C PHE A 53 -3.27 -10.45 -4.24
N ILE A 54 -3.49 -11.23 -5.30
CA ILE A 54 -4.84 -11.46 -5.82
C ILE A 54 -5.71 -12.17 -4.79
N GLN A 55 -5.16 -13.17 -4.09
CA GLN A 55 -5.89 -13.81 -2.99
C GLN A 55 -6.19 -12.82 -1.85
N SER A 56 -5.26 -11.95 -1.51
CA SER A 56 -5.46 -10.92 -0.50
C SER A 56 -6.55 -9.91 -0.89
N ILE A 57 -6.55 -9.43 -2.14
CA ILE A 57 -7.62 -8.56 -2.65
C ILE A 57 -8.97 -9.26 -2.59
N LYS A 58 -9.00 -10.53 -2.97
CA LYS A 58 -10.22 -11.33 -2.94
C LYS A 58 -10.78 -11.43 -1.52
N GLU A 59 -9.95 -11.81 -0.55
CA GLU A 59 -10.36 -11.99 0.85
C GLU A 59 -10.71 -10.66 1.54
N CYS A 60 -9.91 -9.61 1.33
CA CYS A 60 -10.07 -8.34 2.05
C CYS A 60 -11.13 -7.43 1.44
N VAL A 61 -11.40 -7.54 0.12
CA VAL A 61 -12.26 -6.59 -0.60
C VAL A 61 -13.42 -7.30 -1.29
N PHE A 62 -13.13 -8.28 -2.16
CA PHE A 62 -14.13 -8.83 -3.07
C PHE A 62 -15.14 -9.75 -2.36
N ASP A 63 -14.69 -10.69 -1.55
CA ASP A 63 -15.53 -11.65 -0.81
C ASP A 63 -15.98 -11.11 0.56
N ASN A 64 -15.58 -9.89 0.94
CA ASN A 64 -15.89 -9.30 2.23
C ASN A 64 -17.23 -8.55 2.17
N GLU A 65 -18.32 -9.27 2.43
CA GLU A 65 -19.68 -8.70 2.40
C GLU A 65 -19.95 -7.70 3.53
N ASP A 66 -19.24 -7.81 4.65
CA ASP A 66 -19.37 -6.91 5.81
C ASP A 66 -18.48 -5.67 5.72
N LEU A 67 -17.75 -5.50 4.62
CA LEU A 67 -16.85 -4.36 4.42
C LEU A 67 -17.64 -3.06 4.28
N THR A 68 -17.33 -2.09 5.13
CA THR A 68 -17.92 -0.76 5.05
C THR A 68 -17.02 0.16 4.22
N VAL A 69 -17.58 0.88 3.24
CA VAL A 69 -16.83 1.87 2.47
C VAL A 69 -17.19 3.27 2.97
N LEU A 70 -16.19 4.03 3.38
CA LEU A 70 -16.31 5.36 3.97
C LEU A 70 -15.39 6.34 3.25
N ASN A 71 -15.69 7.63 3.34
CA ASN A 71 -14.75 8.68 2.97
C ASN A 71 -13.76 8.91 4.11
N LEU A 72 -12.50 9.10 3.80
CA LEU A 72 -11.47 9.36 4.79
C LEU A 72 -11.73 10.66 5.57
N SER A 73 -12.28 11.68 4.87
CA SER A 73 -12.69 12.96 5.47
C SER A 73 -13.84 12.83 6.48
N SER A 74 -14.56 11.70 6.49
CA SER A 74 -15.69 11.51 7.43
C SER A 74 -15.28 11.34 8.88
N SER A 75 -13.98 11.08 9.15
CA SER A 75 -13.41 10.83 10.49
C SER A 75 -14.12 9.71 11.27
N ASP A 76 -14.80 8.81 10.56
CA ASP A 76 -15.50 7.66 11.16
C ASP A 76 -14.60 6.44 11.08
N GLU A 77 -13.94 6.14 12.19
CA GLU A 77 -13.00 5.00 12.28
C GLU A 77 -13.77 3.72 12.65
N ARG A 78 -13.76 2.75 11.77
CA ARG A 78 -14.43 1.45 11.97
C ARG A 78 -13.49 0.28 11.74
N LEU A 79 -13.72 -0.79 12.49
CA LEU A 79 -13.18 -2.09 12.17
C LEU A 79 -13.82 -2.59 10.86
N ASN A 80 -13.08 -3.26 10.02
CA ASN A 80 -13.55 -3.78 8.73
C ASN A 80 -14.11 -2.68 7.80
N ALA A 81 -13.36 -1.60 7.66
CA ALA A 81 -13.67 -0.51 6.75
C ALA A 81 -12.59 -0.29 5.70
N LEU A 82 -13.02 0.19 4.56
CA LEU A 82 -12.19 0.63 3.45
C LEU A 82 -12.47 2.12 3.23
N TYR A 83 -11.42 2.94 3.26
CA TYR A 83 -11.59 4.38 3.17
C TYR A 83 -11.20 4.88 1.78
N ILE A 84 -12.09 5.64 1.16
CA ILE A 84 -11.79 6.38 -0.06
C ILE A 84 -10.96 7.61 0.35
N TYR A 85 -9.77 7.74 -0.24
CA TYR A 85 -8.92 8.90 0.00
C TYR A 85 -9.45 10.11 -0.77
N ASP A 86 -10.17 10.97 -0.09
CA ASP A 86 -10.83 12.17 -0.63
C ASP A 86 -10.21 13.49 -0.14
N LEU A 87 -8.99 13.43 0.41
CA LEU A 87 -8.22 14.58 0.87
C LEU A 87 -7.10 14.94 -0.11
N GLU A 88 -6.41 16.07 0.14
CA GLU A 88 -5.20 16.43 -0.58
C GLU A 88 -4.13 15.35 -0.42
N ARG A 89 -3.61 14.83 -1.54
CA ARG A 89 -2.63 13.74 -1.51
C ARG A 89 -1.24 14.26 -1.17
N PRO A 90 -0.56 13.69 -0.18
CA PRO A 90 0.87 13.93 0.02
C PRO A 90 1.68 13.48 -1.21
N ASP A 91 2.80 14.14 -1.47
CA ASP A 91 3.67 13.82 -2.62
C ASP A 91 4.06 12.34 -2.69
N GLU A 92 4.30 11.70 -1.54
CA GLU A 92 4.61 10.26 -1.49
C GLU A 92 3.48 9.37 -2.03
N LEU A 93 2.22 9.78 -1.96
CA LEU A 93 1.10 9.01 -2.53
C LEU A 93 0.93 9.20 -4.03
N ASN A 94 1.53 10.26 -4.59
CA ASN A 94 1.58 10.45 -6.04
C ASN A 94 2.46 9.40 -6.73
N THR A 95 3.38 8.77 -6.00
CA THR A 95 4.23 7.67 -6.52
C THR A 95 3.43 6.47 -7.02
N LEU A 96 2.24 6.21 -6.46
CA LEU A 96 1.33 5.17 -6.94
C LEU A 96 0.87 5.43 -8.38
N GLN A 97 0.60 6.70 -8.70
CA GLN A 97 0.23 7.10 -10.07
C GLN A 97 1.44 7.08 -11.01
N THR A 98 2.63 7.43 -10.51
CA THR A 98 3.87 7.39 -11.28
C THR A 98 4.18 5.98 -11.77
N VAL A 99 3.95 4.97 -10.95
CA VAL A 99 4.13 3.56 -11.33
C VAL A 99 3.21 3.17 -12.49
N ILE A 100 1.93 3.57 -12.40
CA ILE A 100 0.95 3.29 -13.46
C ILE A 100 1.30 4.02 -14.78
N ALA A 101 1.89 5.20 -14.69
CA ALA A 101 2.14 6.05 -15.85
C ALA A 101 3.51 5.85 -16.51
N ASN A 102 4.43 5.10 -15.90
CA ASN A 102 5.83 5.05 -16.34
C ASN A 102 6.45 3.65 -16.28
N ASP A 103 6.52 3.00 -17.44
CA ASP A 103 7.10 1.66 -17.61
C ASP A 103 8.64 1.63 -17.53
N GLU A 104 9.32 2.80 -17.62
CA GLU A 104 10.78 2.91 -17.70
C GLU A 104 11.45 3.36 -16.38
N LEU A 105 10.89 2.93 -15.24
CA LEU A 105 11.50 3.25 -13.95
C LEU A 105 12.86 2.55 -13.77
N PRO A 106 13.86 3.22 -13.14
CA PRO A 106 15.18 2.66 -12.96
C PRO A 106 15.16 1.39 -12.11
N LEU A 107 16.04 0.45 -12.40
CA LEU A 107 16.19 -0.77 -11.62
C LEU A 107 16.87 -0.49 -10.27
N LEU A 108 16.39 -1.16 -9.23
CA LEU A 108 17.02 -1.18 -7.92
C LEU A 108 18.34 -1.94 -7.98
N ASN A 109 19.43 -1.26 -7.64
CA ASN A 109 20.74 -1.89 -7.54
C ASN A 109 20.94 -2.49 -6.14
N LEU A 110 20.68 -3.77 -5.99
CA LEU A 110 20.82 -4.51 -4.73
C LEU A 110 22.29 -4.70 -4.28
N THR A 111 23.27 -4.38 -5.13
CA THR A 111 24.69 -4.36 -4.69
C THR A 111 25.05 -3.07 -3.98
N GLN A 112 24.31 -2.00 -4.20
CA GLN A 112 24.50 -0.68 -3.59
C GLN A 112 23.51 -0.36 -2.47
N HIS A 113 22.37 -1.04 -2.45
CA HIS A 113 21.29 -0.81 -1.50
C HIS A 113 20.98 -2.09 -0.73
N ASP A 114 21.06 -2.02 0.58
CA ASP A 114 20.58 -3.10 1.45
C ASP A 114 19.07 -3.22 1.37
N LEU A 115 18.54 -4.42 1.55
CA LEU A 115 17.08 -4.65 1.67
C LEU A 115 16.43 -3.79 2.77
N SER A 116 17.18 -3.44 3.81
CA SER A 116 16.70 -2.57 4.90
C SER A 116 16.53 -1.10 4.52
N SER A 117 17.05 -0.67 3.38
CA SER A 117 16.81 0.67 2.83
C SER A 117 15.41 0.81 2.20
N ILE A 118 14.73 -0.30 1.92
CA ILE A 118 13.39 -0.28 1.37
C ILE A 118 12.39 0.14 2.46
N LYS A 119 11.65 1.22 2.22
CA LYS A 119 10.57 1.73 3.08
C LYS A 119 9.26 1.00 2.81
N ALA A 120 8.94 0.87 1.53
CA ALA A 120 7.71 0.24 1.08
C ALA A 120 7.89 -0.42 -0.28
N LEU A 121 6.99 -1.35 -0.61
CA LEU A 121 6.85 -1.92 -1.93
C LEU A 121 5.55 -1.42 -2.57
N LEU A 122 5.62 -1.14 -3.86
CA LEU A 122 4.47 -0.97 -4.73
C LEU A 122 4.35 -2.24 -5.57
N ILE A 123 3.22 -2.91 -5.50
CA ILE A 123 2.94 -4.11 -6.26
C ILE A 123 1.89 -3.76 -7.31
N GLU A 124 2.32 -3.66 -8.54
CA GLU A 124 1.46 -3.44 -9.69
C GLU A 124 0.95 -4.79 -10.20
N LEU A 125 -0.35 -4.87 -10.41
CA LEU A 125 -1.03 -6.02 -11.00
C LEU A 125 -1.87 -5.54 -12.18
N GLY A 126 -1.72 -6.15 -13.34
CA GLY A 126 -2.53 -5.74 -14.49
C GLY A 126 -1.91 -6.05 -15.85
N ASN A 127 -2.38 -5.30 -16.82
CA ASN A 127 -1.91 -5.25 -18.19
C ASN A 127 -1.97 -3.80 -18.67
N ASP A 128 -1.68 -3.56 -19.96
CA ASP A 128 -1.61 -2.20 -20.54
C ASP A 128 -2.92 -1.39 -20.41
N GLU A 129 -4.06 -2.07 -20.27
CA GLU A 129 -5.38 -1.41 -20.20
C GLU A 129 -5.93 -1.29 -18.79
N ASN A 130 -5.62 -2.26 -17.93
CA ASN A 130 -6.18 -2.36 -16.58
C ASN A 130 -5.06 -2.62 -15.58
N GLN A 131 -4.87 -1.69 -14.66
CA GLN A 131 -3.81 -1.73 -13.66
C GLN A 131 -4.33 -1.36 -12.29
N ILE A 132 -3.83 -2.07 -11.27
CA ILE A 132 -3.96 -1.69 -9.87
C ILE A 132 -2.57 -1.68 -9.23
N VAL A 133 -2.38 -0.80 -8.25
CA VAL A 133 -1.15 -0.72 -7.47
C VAL A 133 -1.48 -0.85 -6.00
N LEU A 134 -0.84 -1.82 -5.34
CA LEU A 134 -0.91 -2.00 -3.91
C LEU A 134 0.30 -1.32 -3.24
N TYR A 135 0.05 -0.58 -2.19
CA TYR A 135 1.09 -0.04 -1.32
C TYR A 135 1.28 -0.94 -0.10
N LYS A 136 2.50 -1.39 0.10
CA LYS A 136 2.87 -2.27 1.20
C LYS A 136 4.09 -1.76 1.95
N THR A 137 3.90 -1.36 3.21
CA THR A 137 5.03 -1.01 4.09
C THR A 137 5.86 -2.24 4.44
N LEU A 138 7.17 -2.06 4.50
CA LEU A 138 8.10 -3.09 4.97
C LEU A 138 8.58 -2.77 6.38
N ALA A 139 8.10 -3.53 7.36
CA ALA A 139 8.65 -3.50 8.70
C ALA A 139 10.06 -4.13 8.72
N GLN A 140 10.97 -3.60 9.54
CA GLN A 140 12.33 -4.13 9.65
C GLN A 140 12.38 -5.62 10.01
N VAL A 141 11.39 -6.12 10.75
CA VAL A 141 11.25 -7.54 11.10
C VAL A 141 11.10 -8.47 9.87
N ASN A 142 10.74 -7.92 8.73
CA ASN A 142 10.60 -8.66 7.47
C ASN A 142 11.90 -8.70 6.65
N VAL A 143 12.93 -7.98 7.08
CA VAL A 143 14.25 -7.93 6.42
C VAL A 143 15.25 -8.65 7.30
N PHE A 144 15.73 -9.80 6.82
CA PHE A 144 16.66 -10.64 7.57
C PHE A 144 18.09 -10.38 7.08
N LYS A 145 18.87 -9.71 7.94
CA LYS A 145 20.27 -9.33 7.68
C LYS A 145 21.24 -10.36 8.22
N ARG A 146 22.48 -10.28 7.75
CA ARG A 146 23.60 -11.13 8.21
C ARG A 146 23.97 -10.99 9.69
N SER A 147 23.39 -10.03 10.43
CA SER A 147 23.71 -9.78 11.85
C SER A 147 23.15 -10.84 12.82
N GLY A 148 22.36 -11.80 12.35
CA GLY A 148 21.76 -12.86 13.14
C GLY A 148 22.09 -14.25 12.60
N LEU A 149 21.92 -15.29 13.45
CA LEU A 149 21.97 -16.68 13.01
C LEU A 149 20.56 -17.12 12.58
N PHE A 150 20.37 -17.30 11.29
CA PHE A 150 19.13 -17.80 10.73
C PHE A 150 19.28 -19.27 10.32
N LEU A 151 18.27 -20.06 10.69
CA LEU A 151 18.27 -21.50 10.43
C LEU A 151 17.05 -21.88 9.61
N LYS A 152 17.25 -22.63 8.53
CA LYS A 152 16.17 -23.26 7.76
C LYS A 152 16.10 -24.75 8.09
N LYS A 153 14.88 -25.31 8.10
CA LYS A 153 14.71 -26.74 8.18
C LYS A 153 15.01 -27.37 6.82
N SER A 154 16.01 -28.24 6.79
CA SER A 154 16.38 -29.03 5.61
C SER A 154 16.26 -30.51 5.98
N LYS A 155 15.21 -31.19 5.48
CA LYS A 155 14.90 -32.59 5.83
C LYS A 155 14.80 -32.80 7.35
N SER A 156 15.80 -33.43 7.96
CA SER A 156 15.84 -33.79 9.39
C SER A 156 16.74 -32.88 10.25
N ARG A 157 17.34 -31.86 9.67
CA ARG A 157 18.30 -30.98 10.38
C ARG A 157 18.00 -29.49 10.14
N LEU A 158 18.60 -28.64 10.97
CA LEU A 158 18.62 -27.19 10.77
C LEU A 158 19.93 -26.83 10.07
N GLU A 159 19.82 -26.02 9.03
CA GLU A 159 20.95 -25.49 8.26
C GLU A 159 20.99 -23.99 8.37
N LYS A 160 22.21 -23.41 8.47
CA LYS A 160 22.40 -21.97 8.50
C LYS A 160 21.99 -21.35 7.16
N ILE A 161 21.36 -20.18 7.22
CA ILE A 161 21.11 -19.31 6.07
C ILE A 161 22.14 -18.19 6.15
N ASP A 162 22.97 -18.07 5.11
CA ASP A 162 24.00 -17.03 5.01
C ASP A 162 23.55 -15.84 4.15
N ASP A 163 22.46 -15.99 3.39
CA ASP A 163 21.94 -14.96 2.50
C ASP A 163 20.97 -14.03 3.22
N GLU A 164 20.93 -12.79 2.78
CA GLU A 164 19.85 -11.87 3.16
C GLU A 164 18.55 -12.28 2.45
N PHE A 165 17.44 -12.17 3.15
CA PHE A 165 16.14 -12.45 2.55
C PHE A 165 15.07 -11.49 3.03
N LEU A 166 14.07 -11.29 2.18
CA LEU A 166 12.91 -10.47 2.42
C LEU A 166 11.67 -11.35 2.54
N ARG A 167 10.94 -11.19 3.65
CA ARG A 167 9.63 -11.82 3.83
C ARG A 167 8.54 -10.86 3.38
N ILE A 168 7.74 -11.26 2.41
CA ILE A 168 6.56 -10.52 1.95
C ILE A 168 5.31 -11.27 2.41
N SER A 169 4.50 -10.62 3.26
CA SER A 169 3.19 -11.12 3.70
C SER A 169 2.08 -10.59 2.77
N SER A 170 0.89 -11.17 2.82
CA SER A 170 -0.23 -10.81 1.96
C SER A 170 -0.85 -9.44 2.24
N GLY A 171 -0.77 -8.93 3.49
CA GLY A 171 -1.39 -7.65 3.85
C GLY A 171 -0.80 -6.46 3.08
N PHE A 172 -1.65 -5.54 2.69
CA PHE A 172 -1.30 -4.25 2.09
C PHE A 172 -2.08 -3.13 2.80
N GLN A 173 -1.61 -1.89 2.69
CA GLN A 173 -2.18 -0.77 3.42
C GLN A 173 -3.07 0.11 2.55
N MET A 174 -2.75 0.18 1.27
CA MET A 174 -3.53 0.96 0.31
C MET A 174 -3.62 0.23 -1.02
N LEU A 175 -4.65 0.56 -1.78
CA LEU A 175 -4.95 0.06 -3.10
C LEU A 175 -5.32 1.23 -4.00
N GLN A 176 -4.53 1.49 -5.04
CA GLN A 176 -4.88 2.41 -6.12
C GLN A 176 -5.54 1.61 -7.24
N VAL A 177 -6.78 1.92 -7.55
CA VAL A 177 -7.51 1.35 -8.69
C VAL A 177 -8.14 2.49 -9.49
N ASN A 178 -7.88 2.53 -10.78
CA ASN A 178 -8.20 3.67 -11.62
C ASN A 178 -7.64 4.96 -10.98
N ASN A 179 -8.47 5.99 -10.82
CA ASN A 179 -8.09 7.25 -10.15
C ASN A 179 -8.43 7.27 -8.66
N THR A 180 -8.91 6.15 -8.09
CA THR A 180 -9.34 6.08 -6.70
C THR A 180 -8.28 5.41 -5.85
N LEU A 181 -7.86 6.09 -4.79
CA LEU A 181 -7.00 5.54 -3.76
C LEU A 181 -7.87 5.06 -2.59
N LEU A 182 -7.75 3.79 -2.28
CA LEU A 182 -8.45 3.12 -1.20
C LEU A 182 -7.47 2.78 -0.08
N VAL A 183 -7.85 3.08 1.15
CA VAL A 183 -7.05 2.86 2.34
C VAL A 183 -7.63 1.72 3.15
N VAL A 184 -6.80 0.71 3.43
CA VAL A 184 -7.16 -0.47 4.22
C VAL A 184 -6.71 -0.31 5.68
N ASP A 185 -5.57 0.36 5.91
CA ASP A 185 -4.97 0.52 7.23
C ASP A 185 -4.68 2.00 7.52
N LEU A 186 -5.58 2.63 8.29
CA LEU A 186 -5.46 4.03 8.71
C LEU A 186 -4.22 4.29 9.56
N GLN A 187 -3.87 3.38 10.47
CA GLN A 187 -2.72 3.57 11.37
C GLN A 187 -1.41 3.71 10.60
N THR A 188 -1.28 2.95 9.53
CA THR A 188 -0.11 3.06 8.66
C THR A 188 -0.05 4.42 7.95
N ILE A 189 -1.20 4.95 7.54
CA ILE A 189 -1.27 6.27 6.90
C ILE A 189 -0.90 7.35 7.88
N GLU A 190 -1.44 7.33 9.08
CA GLU A 190 -1.11 8.29 10.13
C GLU A 190 0.39 8.33 10.43
N LYS A 191 1.02 7.17 10.57
CA LYS A 191 2.44 7.06 10.92
C LYS A 191 3.38 7.46 9.78
N ASN A 192 3.03 7.15 8.55
CA ASN A 192 3.97 7.26 7.42
C ASN A 192 3.78 8.51 6.57
N PHE A 193 2.60 9.12 6.60
CA PHE A 193 2.24 10.22 5.70
C PHE A 193 1.81 11.50 6.42
N GLY A 194 2.04 11.61 7.74
CA GLY A 194 1.67 12.81 8.50
C GLY A 194 0.18 13.10 8.50
N PHE A 195 -0.64 12.07 8.31
CA PHE A 195 -2.10 12.18 8.15
C PHE A 195 -2.77 12.93 9.31
N HIS A 196 -2.21 12.83 10.50
CA HIS A 196 -2.68 13.56 11.67
C HIS A 196 -2.65 15.08 11.47
N ASP A 197 -1.65 15.60 10.76
CA ASP A 197 -1.55 17.04 10.46
C ASP A 197 -2.54 17.45 9.38
N VAL A 198 -2.83 16.56 8.41
CA VAL A 198 -3.87 16.78 7.40
C VAL A 198 -5.24 16.83 8.05
N ILE A 199 -5.58 15.87 8.92
CA ILE A 199 -6.84 15.87 9.67
C ILE A 199 -6.99 17.12 10.54
N LYS A 200 -5.93 17.54 11.25
CA LYS A 200 -5.96 18.77 12.05
C LYS A 200 -6.22 20.01 11.20
N LYS A 201 -5.59 20.11 10.02
CA LYS A 201 -5.79 21.21 9.09
C LYS A 201 -7.22 21.26 8.58
N GLU A 202 -7.76 20.12 8.15
CA GLU A 202 -9.15 20.01 7.68
C GLU A 202 -10.17 20.27 8.81
N ALA A 203 -9.92 19.75 10.01
CA ALA A 203 -10.76 20.03 11.18
C ALA A 203 -10.75 21.53 11.53
N ALA A 204 -9.60 22.21 11.45
CA ALA A 204 -9.51 23.64 11.68
C ALA A 204 -10.32 24.43 10.64
N VAL A 205 -10.24 24.07 9.36
CA VAL A 205 -11.05 24.66 8.28
C VAL A 205 -12.53 24.46 8.53
N GLY A 206 -12.94 23.24 8.93
CA GLY A 206 -14.32 22.93 9.28
C GLY A 206 -14.83 23.75 10.47
N VAL A 207 -14.03 23.91 11.52
CA VAL A 207 -14.37 24.73 12.70
C VAL A 207 -14.52 26.23 12.31
N GLU A 208 -13.63 26.76 11.48
CA GLU A 208 -13.74 28.13 11.00
C GLU A 208 -15.01 28.35 10.11
N ALA A 209 -15.34 27.38 9.28
CA ALA A 209 -16.57 27.41 8.50
C ALA A 209 -17.83 27.41 9.40
N LEU A 210 -17.86 26.58 10.43
CA LEU A 210 -18.96 26.55 11.42
C LEU A 210 -19.06 27.84 12.22
N LYS A 211 -17.94 28.47 12.60
CA LYS A 211 -17.92 29.78 13.25
C LYS A 211 -18.46 30.87 12.33
N SER A 212 -18.08 30.85 11.05
CA SER A 212 -18.56 31.84 10.07
C SER A 212 -20.08 31.76 9.83
N MET A 213 -20.65 30.56 10.02
CA MET A 213 -22.10 30.31 9.94
C MET A 213 -22.85 30.62 11.24
N ASN A 214 -22.19 31.12 12.30
CA ASN A 214 -22.73 31.35 13.64
C ASN A 214 -23.36 30.08 14.28
N LEU A 215 -22.92 28.89 13.88
CA LEU A 215 -23.40 27.62 14.40
C LEU A 215 -22.64 27.16 15.68
N VAL A 216 -21.53 27.81 15.98
CA VAL A 216 -20.75 27.55 17.21
C VAL A 216 -20.70 28.82 18.03
N GLN A 217 -21.35 28.85 19.19
CA GLN A 217 -21.15 29.89 20.19
C GLN A 217 -19.90 29.57 20.99
N ASN A 218 -18.97 30.52 21.10
CA ASN A 218 -17.83 30.40 22.01
C ASN A 218 -18.34 30.34 23.44
N HIS A 219 -18.35 29.16 24.05
CA HIS A 219 -18.32 29.05 25.48
C HIS A 219 -16.87 29.12 25.90
N GLU A 220 -16.41 30.32 26.29
CA GLU A 220 -15.20 30.47 27.10
C GLU A 220 -15.44 29.74 28.44
N VAL A 221 -14.59 28.75 28.72
CA VAL A 221 -14.45 28.15 30.06
C VAL A 221 -13.16 28.63 30.65
#